data_09aede97b25f2d50ec1cefa93f23b0ad
#
_entry.id   09aede97b25f2d50ec1cefa93f23b0ad
#
_cell.length_a   1.000
_cell.length_b   1.000
_cell.length_c   1.000
_cell.angle_alpha   90.00
_cell.angle_beta   90.00
_cell.angle_gamma   90.00
#
_symmetry.space_group_name_H-M   'P 1'
#
loop_
_entity.id
_entity.type
_entity.pdbx_description
1 polymer ?
#
loop_
_entity_poly.entity_id
_entity_poly.type
_entity_poly.pdbx_seq_one_letter_code
_entity_poly.pdbx_strand_id
1 'polypeptide(L)'
;NYLVQNQAVYGVIDSRPTDRRENYVKRCVGMPGQMLQIKNKIVYLDGKPNKEPENVQYTYLIKWRGVTASELLGQRYDDLRKELNISEEDVQSLSYLHGADVERGTILNDAILKEYDGYMPLTKRAAQALKQKGLVAAMRPVTDRDVFSGMVYPLDGYTQWTRDNYG
;
A
#
# COMPACT_ATOMS: atom_id res chain seq x y z
N ASN A 1 23.94 19.36 -4.40
CA ASN A 1 23.25 18.09 -4.60
C ASN A 1 23.39 17.27 -3.30
N TYR A 2 22.32 17.20 -2.51
CA TYR A 2 22.33 16.62 -1.16
C TYR A 2 22.82 15.17 -1.13
N LEU A 3 22.41 14.35 -2.09
CA LEU A 3 22.79 12.92 -2.17
C LEU A 3 24.29 12.75 -2.41
N VAL A 4 24.86 13.55 -3.31
CA VAL A 4 26.31 13.50 -3.63
C VAL A 4 27.16 13.92 -2.44
N GLN A 5 26.67 14.84 -1.60
CA GLN A 5 27.36 15.32 -0.41
C GLN A 5 27.28 14.34 0.77
N ASN A 6 26.31 13.41 0.75
CA ASN A 6 26.06 12.46 1.83
C ASN A 6 26.33 11.00 1.42
N GLN A 7 27.41 10.75 0.69
CA GLN A 7 27.76 9.41 0.19
C GLN A 7 27.95 8.37 1.30
N ALA A 8 28.33 8.80 2.50
CA ALA A 8 28.46 7.90 3.65
C ALA A 8 27.09 7.24 4.05
N VAL A 9 25.98 7.91 3.75
CA VAL A 9 24.62 7.44 4.06
C VAL A 9 23.99 6.74 2.85
N TYR A 10 24.19 7.27 1.64
CA TYR A 10 23.50 6.82 0.42
C TYR A 10 24.38 6.00 -0.53
N GLY A 11 25.64 5.79 -0.17
CA GLY A 11 26.63 5.14 -1.05
C GLY A 11 27.16 6.06 -2.15
N VAL A 12 28.07 5.53 -2.96
CA VAL A 12 28.64 6.26 -4.09
C VAL A 12 27.63 6.35 -5.22
N ILE A 13 27.31 7.57 -5.64
CA ILE A 13 26.45 7.79 -6.81
C ILE A 13 27.32 7.64 -8.05
N ASP A 14 27.09 6.58 -8.81
CA ASP A 14 27.79 6.28 -10.05
C ASP A 14 26.87 6.44 -11.25
N SER A 15 27.43 7.00 -12.34
CA SER A 15 26.71 7.12 -13.60
C SER A 15 27.08 5.96 -14.50
N ARG A 16 26.16 5.02 -14.68
CA ARG A 16 26.37 3.89 -15.58
C ARG A 16 26.01 4.23 -17.02
N PRO A 17 26.80 3.78 -18.01
CA PRO A 17 26.42 3.85 -19.42
C PRO A 17 25.06 3.18 -19.66
N THR A 18 24.36 3.59 -20.72
CA THR A 18 23.01 3.13 -21.03
C THR A 18 22.89 1.61 -21.21
N ASP A 19 23.93 0.97 -21.75
CA ASP A 19 24.06 -0.47 -21.95
C ASP A 19 24.28 -1.27 -20.66
N ARG A 20 24.69 -0.61 -19.57
CA ARG A 20 24.89 -1.19 -18.23
C ARG A 20 23.85 -0.76 -17.20
N ARG A 21 22.77 -0.10 -17.65
CA ARG A 21 21.64 0.23 -16.78
C ARG A 21 20.70 -0.96 -16.67
N GLU A 22 20.18 -1.15 -15.48
CA GLU A 22 19.14 -2.16 -15.27
C GLU A 22 17.87 -1.77 -16.05
N ASN A 23 17.32 -2.72 -16.78
CA ASN A 23 16.06 -2.53 -17.48
C ASN A 23 14.90 -2.90 -16.56
N TYR A 24 14.05 -1.94 -16.23
CA TYR A 24 12.84 -2.16 -15.45
C TYR A 24 11.66 -2.34 -16.39
N VAL A 25 10.95 -3.45 -16.21
CA VAL A 25 9.68 -3.68 -16.90
C VAL A 25 8.55 -3.30 -15.96
N LYS A 26 7.69 -2.40 -16.41
CA LYS A 26 6.49 -1.96 -15.70
C LYS A 26 5.27 -2.14 -16.60
N ARG A 27 4.13 -2.47 -15.99
CA ARG A 27 2.86 -2.56 -16.73
C ARG A 27 2.46 -1.17 -17.20
N CYS A 28 2.22 -1.03 -18.49
CA CYS A 28 1.62 0.18 -19.03
C CYS A 28 0.13 0.20 -18.69
N VAL A 29 -0.32 1.23 -18.01
CA VAL A 29 -1.72 1.40 -17.60
C VAL A 29 -2.48 2.44 -18.42
N GLY A 30 -1.78 3.22 -19.24
CA GLY A 30 -2.36 4.20 -20.15
C GLY A 30 -1.45 4.48 -21.32
N MET A 31 -2.02 4.78 -22.48
CA MET A 31 -1.30 5.10 -23.71
C MET A 31 -1.22 6.62 -23.91
N PRO A 32 -0.24 7.13 -24.68
CA PRO A 32 -0.19 8.54 -25.05
C PRO A 32 -1.51 8.99 -25.69
N GLY A 33 -2.00 10.15 -25.25
CA GLY A 33 -3.26 10.73 -25.72
C GLY A 33 -4.50 10.29 -24.97
N GLN A 34 -4.41 9.31 -24.05
CA GLN A 34 -5.52 8.94 -23.18
C GLN A 34 -5.58 9.83 -21.92
N MET A 35 -6.80 10.14 -21.49
CA MET A 35 -7.01 10.80 -20.21
C MET A 35 -7.00 9.73 -19.10
N LEU A 36 -5.98 9.74 -18.25
CA LEU A 36 -5.89 8.87 -17.09
C LEU A 36 -6.42 9.58 -15.85
N GLN A 37 -7.28 8.91 -15.10
CA GLN A 37 -7.81 9.40 -13.83
C GLN A 37 -7.88 8.26 -12.83
N ILE A 38 -7.57 8.52 -11.57
CA ILE A 38 -7.71 7.56 -10.47
C ILE A 38 -8.84 8.04 -9.56
N LYS A 39 -9.89 7.25 -9.43
CA LYS A 39 -11.01 7.50 -8.53
C LYS A 39 -11.21 6.30 -7.62
N ASN A 40 -11.19 6.51 -6.31
CA ASN A 40 -11.37 5.44 -5.33
C ASN A 40 -10.45 4.24 -5.58
N LYS A 41 -9.19 4.49 -5.92
CA LYS A 41 -8.14 3.50 -6.25
C LYS A 41 -8.38 2.71 -7.56
N ILE A 42 -9.37 3.08 -8.34
CA ILE A 42 -9.66 2.49 -9.66
C ILE A 42 -9.11 3.43 -10.73
N VAL A 43 -8.34 2.86 -11.66
CA VAL A 43 -7.83 3.60 -12.82
C VAL A 43 -8.96 3.71 -13.85
N TYR A 44 -9.20 4.93 -14.31
CA TYR A 44 -10.09 5.24 -15.43
C TYR A 44 -9.26 5.72 -16.62
N LEU A 45 -9.59 5.23 -17.80
CA LEU A 45 -9.02 5.67 -19.08
C LEU A 45 -10.15 6.23 -19.93
N ASP A 46 -10.01 7.50 -20.34
CA ASP A 46 -11.04 8.21 -21.13
C ASP A 46 -12.45 8.12 -20.49
N GLY A 47 -12.50 8.26 -19.17
CA GLY A 47 -13.74 8.22 -18.39
C GLY A 47 -14.31 6.82 -18.12
N LYS A 48 -13.67 5.76 -18.62
CA LYS A 48 -14.10 4.37 -18.41
C LYS A 48 -13.19 3.66 -17.41
N PRO A 49 -13.75 2.86 -16.47
CA PRO A 49 -12.91 2.10 -15.54
C PRO A 49 -12.06 1.08 -16.30
N ASN A 50 -10.77 1.06 -16.03
CA ASN A 50 -9.86 0.06 -16.57
C ASN A 50 -10.05 -1.28 -15.85
N LYS A 51 -9.90 -2.39 -16.57
CA LYS A 51 -9.99 -3.72 -15.98
C LYS A 51 -8.83 -3.94 -15.02
N GLU A 52 -9.14 -4.16 -13.75
CA GLU A 52 -8.13 -4.51 -12.75
C GLU A 52 -7.59 -5.92 -13.00
N PRO A 53 -6.27 -6.13 -12.85
CA PRO A 53 -5.71 -7.47 -12.75
C PRO A 53 -6.29 -8.23 -11.54
N GLU A 54 -6.46 -9.54 -11.65
CA GLU A 54 -7.07 -10.36 -10.60
C GLU A 54 -6.31 -10.33 -9.26
N ASN A 55 -4.98 -10.19 -9.31
CA ASN A 55 -4.12 -10.20 -8.14
C ASN A 55 -3.71 -8.80 -7.66
N VAL A 56 -4.49 -7.77 -7.98
CA VAL A 56 -4.26 -6.45 -7.39
C VAL A 56 -4.47 -6.51 -5.89
N GLN A 57 -3.47 -6.08 -5.15
CA GLN A 57 -3.52 -5.96 -3.70
C GLN A 57 -3.92 -4.54 -3.30
N TYR A 58 -4.72 -4.46 -2.26
CA TYR A 58 -5.07 -3.23 -1.57
C TYR A 58 -4.67 -3.35 -0.11
N THR A 59 -4.30 -2.26 0.50
CA THR A 59 -4.06 -2.23 1.95
C THR A 59 -5.40 -2.27 2.68
N TYR A 60 -5.54 -3.21 3.60
CA TYR A 60 -6.71 -3.36 4.45
C TYR A 60 -6.36 -3.09 5.90
N LEU A 61 -7.22 -2.34 6.60
CA LEU A 61 -7.26 -2.30 8.06
C LEU A 61 -7.90 -3.59 8.55
N ILE A 62 -7.29 -4.20 9.58
CA ILE A 62 -7.67 -5.53 10.07
C ILE A 62 -7.78 -5.53 11.59
N LYS A 63 -8.89 -6.09 12.08
CA LYS A 63 -9.09 -6.53 13.47
C LYS A 63 -9.14 -8.04 13.47
N TRP A 64 -8.15 -8.66 14.06
CA TRP A 64 -8.08 -10.12 14.12
C TRP A 64 -9.09 -10.71 15.11
N ARG A 65 -9.48 -11.97 14.87
CA ARG A 65 -10.34 -12.73 15.77
C ARG A 65 -9.71 -14.09 16.07
N GLY A 66 -9.13 -14.21 17.27
CA GLY A 66 -8.56 -15.48 17.73
C GLY A 66 -7.34 -15.99 16.94
N VAL A 67 -6.74 -15.13 16.14
CA VAL A 67 -5.51 -15.39 15.39
C VAL A 67 -4.68 -14.11 15.37
N THR A 68 -3.38 -14.26 15.49
CA THR A 68 -2.43 -13.16 15.33
C THR A 68 -1.72 -13.27 13.97
N ALA A 69 -1.07 -12.19 13.53
CA ALA A 69 -0.25 -12.24 12.32
C ALA A 69 0.88 -13.29 12.43
N SER A 70 1.49 -13.41 13.62
CA SER A 70 2.53 -14.41 13.87
C SER A 70 2.01 -15.85 13.76
N GLU A 71 0.79 -16.10 14.22
CA GLU A 71 0.15 -17.40 14.07
C GLU A 71 -0.22 -17.69 12.62
N LEU A 72 -0.57 -16.67 11.84
CA LEU A 72 -0.84 -16.80 10.41
C LEU A 72 0.41 -17.26 9.64
N LEU A 73 1.62 -16.99 10.13
CA LEU A 73 2.89 -17.51 9.58
C LEU A 73 3.17 -18.96 10.00
N GLY A 74 2.47 -19.48 11.00
CA GLY A 74 2.64 -20.86 11.47
C GLY A 74 2.15 -21.91 10.46
N GLN A 75 2.70 -23.12 10.55
CA GLN A 75 2.37 -24.26 9.68
C GLN A 75 0.86 -24.54 9.57
N ARG A 76 0.11 -24.28 10.62
CA ARG A 76 -1.34 -24.45 10.66
C ARG A 76 -2.07 -23.71 9.54
N TYR A 77 -1.51 -22.60 9.07
CA TYR A 77 -2.13 -21.72 8.07
C TYR A 77 -1.41 -21.73 6.72
N ASP A 78 -0.40 -22.60 6.52
CA ASP A 78 0.35 -22.67 5.28
C ASP A 78 -0.53 -22.95 4.06
N ASP A 79 -1.42 -23.93 4.16
CA ASP A 79 -2.34 -24.25 3.06
C ASP A 79 -3.30 -23.10 2.78
N LEU A 80 -3.78 -22.42 3.82
CA LEU A 80 -4.63 -21.26 3.67
C LEU A 80 -3.87 -20.11 3.00
N ARG A 81 -2.64 -19.83 3.41
CA ARG A 81 -1.83 -18.77 2.78
C ARG A 81 -1.60 -19.07 1.29
N LYS A 82 -1.26 -20.31 0.96
CA LYS A 82 -1.09 -20.76 -0.43
C LYS A 82 -2.39 -20.64 -1.23
N GLU A 83 -3.51 -21.11 -0.68
CA GLU A 83 -4.84 -20.99 -1.31
C GLU A 83 -5.20 -19.55 -1.63
N LEU A 84 -4.88 -18.64 -0.71
CA LEU A 84 -5.24 -17.22 -0.82
C LEU A 84 -4.16 -16.37 -1.50
N ASN A 85 -3.03 -16.98 -1.89
CA ASN A 85 -1.88 -16.27 -2.44
C ASN A 85 -1.41 -15.13 -1.52
N ILE A 86 -1.33 -15.42 -0.21
CA ILE A 86 -0.76 -14.54 0.80
C ILE A 86 0.68 -14.98 1.03
N SER A 87 1.64 -14.16 0.64
CA SER A 87 3.06 -14.46 0.85
C SER A 87 3.46 -14.25 2.31
N GLU A 88 4.61 -14.81 2.70
CA GLU A 88 5.20 -14.51 4.01
C GLU A 88 5.55 -13.03 4.13
N GLU A 89 6.01 -12.43 3.04
CA GLU A 89 6.32 -11.00 2.95
C GLU A 89 5.08 -10.14 3.19
N ASP A 90 3.91 -10.52 2.65
CA ASP A 90 2.65 -9.82 2.91
C ASP A 90 2.31 -9.82 4.40
N VAL A 91 2.51 -10.95 5.09
CA VAL A 91 2.25 -11.05 6.52
C VAL A 91 3.32 -10.30 7.33
N GLN A 92 4.60 -10.40 6.92
CA GLN A 92 5.68 -9.64 7.56
C GLN A 92 5.53 -8.13 7.36
N SER A 93 4.90 -7.72 6.27
CA SER A 93 4.58 -6.31 6.00
C SER A 93 3.40 -5.79 6.83
N LEU A 94 2.77 -6.65 7.65
CA LEU A 94 1.74 -6.21 8.57
C LEU A 94 2.30 -5.14 9.50
N SER A 95 1.80 -3.94 9.35
CA SER A 95 2.12 -2.84 10.25
C SER A 95 1.08 -2.78 11.36
N TYR A 96 1.53 -2.97 12.59
CA TYR A 96 0.67 -2.78 13.75
C TYR A 96 0.45 -1.29 13.99
N LEU A 97 -0.79 -0.95 14.33
CA LEU A 97 -1.16 0.43 14.63
C LEU A 97 -0.71 0.84 16.02
N HIS A 98 -0.06 1.98 16.14
CA HIS A 98 0.45 2.53 17.40
C HIS A 98 0.11 4.02 17.49
N GLY A 99 0.10 4.56 18.69
CA GLY A 99 -0.10 6.00 18.91
C GLY A 99 0.91 6.88 18.17
N ALA A 100 2.15 6.41 18.01
CA ALA A 100 3.16 7.11 17.22
C ALA A 100 2.80 7.27 15.74
N ASP A 101 1.92 6.43 15.17
CA ASP A 101 1.48 6.57 13.78
C ASP A 101 0.56 7.78 13.60
N VAL A 102 -0.23 8.10 14.62
CA VAL A 102 -1.05 9.33 14.68
C VAL A 102 -0.15 10.55 14.88
N GLU A 103 0.81 10.48 15.81
CA GLU A 103 1.75 11.57 16.09
C GLU A 103 2.60 11.92 14.84
N ARG A 104 2.98 10.94 14.05
CA ARG A 104 3.70 11.14 12.78
C ARG A 104 2.81 11.60 11.64
N GLY A 105 1.50 11.67 11.84
CA GLY A 105 0.54 11.99 10.78
C GLY A 105 0.35 10.87 9.75
N THR A 106 0.82 9.66 10.01
CA THR A 106 0.63 8.50 9.13
C THR A 106 -0.81 8.01 9.19
N ILE A 107 -1.45 8.13 10.34
CA ILE A 107 -2.86 7.80 10.58
C ILE A 107 -3.56 9.03 11.14
N LEU A 108 -4.69 9.41 10.56
CA LEU A 108 -5.39 10.65 10.88
C LEU A 108 -6.37 10.55 12.03
N ASN A 109 -6.73 9.35 12.46
CA ASN A 109 -7.85 9.18 13.38
C ASN A 109 -7.55 8.15 14.48
N ASP A 110 -7.50 8.62 15.72
CA ASP A 110 -7.35 7.77 16.90
C ASP A 110 -8.41 6.67 17.02
N ALA A 111 -9.59 6.85 16.44
CA ALA A 111 -10.62 5.83 16.44
C ALA A 111 -10.17 4.57 15.70
N ILE A 112 -9.32 4.71 14.68
CA ILE A 112 -8.75 3.57 13.92
C ILE A 112 -7.92 2.68 14.85
N LEU A 113 -7.13 3.28 15.76
CA LEU A 113 -6.30 2.55 16.72
C LEU A 113 -7.12 1.68 17.69
N LYS A 114 -8.37 2.08 17.97
CA LYS A 114 -9.28 1.34 18.84
C LYS A 114 -10.03 0.24 18.10
N GLU A 115 -10.30 0.47 16.83
CA GLU A 115 -11.14 -0.41 16.01
C GLU A 115 -10.33 -1.51 15.32
N TYR A 116 -9.06 -1.26 14.96
CA TYR A 116 -8.21 -2.16 14.18
C TYR A 116 -6.88 -2.41 14.88
N ASP A 117 -6.29 -3.58 14.61
CA ASP A 117 -4.99 -3.98 15.16
C ASP A 117 -3.83 -3.55 14.27
N GLY A 118 -4.06 -3.53 12.94
CA GLY A 118 -3.02 -3.23 11.97
C GLY A 118 -3.56 -3.14 10.55
N TYR A 119 -2.64 -3.06 9.60
CA TYR A 119 -2.97 -3.08 8.17
C TYR A 119 -1.95 -3.91 7.39
N MET A 120 -2.40 -4.56 6.32
CA MET A 120 -1.57 -5.34 5.41
C MET A 120 -2.12 -5.34 3.98
N PRO A 121 -1.28 -5.64 2.97
CA PRO A 121 -1.74 -5.79 1.60
C PRO A 121 -2.48 -7.14 1.42
N LEU A 122 -3.64 -7.10 0.78
CA LEU A 122 -4.43 -8.28 0.44
C LEU A 122 -5.12 -8.10 -0.91
N THR A 123 -5.27 -9.19 -1.64
CA THR A 123 -6.22 -9.22 -2.77
C THR A 123 -7.66 -9.18 -2.26
N LYS A 124 -8.60 -8.74 -3.09
CA LYS A 124 -10.04 -8.77 -2.76
C LYS A 124 -10.51 -10.19 -2.37
N ARG A 125 -10.00 -11.20 -3.09
CA ARG A 125 -10.30 -12.62 -2.82
C ARG A 125 -9.81 -13.03 -1.43
N ALA A 126 -8.55 -12.72 -1.09
CA ALA A 126 -7.96 -13.05 0.21
C ALA A 126 -8.72 -12.37 1.36
N ALA A 127 -9.05 -11.09 1.20
CA ALA A 127 -9.82 -10.34 2.20
C ALA A 127 -11.20 -10.95 2.45
N GLN A 128 -11.92 -11.36 1.39
CA GLN A 128 -13.21 -12.01 1.51
C GLN A 128 -13.10 -13.39 2.20
N ALA A 129 -12.10 -14.18 1.83
CA ALA A 129 -11.89 -15.51 2.41
C ALA A 129 -11.53 -15.44 3.90
N LEU A 130 -10.69 -14.50 4.33
CA LEU A 130 -10.38 -14.29 5.74
C LEU A 130 -11.63 -13.93 6.56
N LYS A 131 -12.54 -13.13 5.99
CA LYS A 131 -13.85 -12.83 6.61
C LYS A 131 -14.74 -14.08 6.70
N GLN A 132 -14.87 -14.83 5.62
CA GLN A 132 -15.71 -16.04 5.57
C GLN A 132 -15.21 -17.12 6.53
N LYS A 133 -13.91 -17.26 6.68
CA LYS A 133 -13.29 -18.21 7.63
C LYS A 133 -13.36 -17.71 9.09
N GLY A 134 -13.89 -16.52 9.33
CA GLY A 134 -14.08 -15.98 10.69
C GLY A 134 -12.77 -15.57 11.39
N LEU A 135 -11.68 -15.41 10.65
CA LEU A 135 -10.35 -15.06 11.19
C LEU A 135 -10.22 -13.57 11.54
N VAL A 136 -11.14 -12.76 11.07
CA VAL A 136 -11.16 -11.31 11.32
C VAL A 136 -12.48 -10.87 11.92
N ALA A 137 -12.43 -9.98 12.90
CA ALA A 137 -13.59 -9.38 13.54
C ALA A 137 -14.13 -8.19 12.73
N ALA A 138 -13.21 -7.38 12.21
CA ALA A 138 -13.50 -6.26 11.31
C ALA A 138 -12.41 -6.14 10.25
N MET A 139 -12.78 -5.74 9.06
CA MET A 139 -11.84 -5.49 7.97
C MET A 139 -12.46 -4.56 6.93
N ARG A 140 -11.72 -3.57 6.51
CA ARG A 140 -12.05 -2.71 5.36
C ARG A 140 -10.80 -2.21 4.66
N PRO A 141 -10.89 -1.84 3.38
CA PRO A 141 -9.75 -1.21 2.70
C PRO A 141 -9.39 0.12 3.37
N VAL A 142 -8.11 0.42 3.44
CA VAL A 142 -7.59 1.73 3.82
C VAL A 142 -8.05 2.74 2.77
N THR A 143 -8.57 3.86 3.21
CA THR A 143 -8.93 4.99 2.36
C THR A 143 -7.93 6.12 2.54
N ASP A 144 -7.94 7.07 1.64
CA ASP A 144 -7.09 8.26 1.78
C ASP A 144 -7.46 9.12 2.99
N ARG A 145 -8.63 8.90 3.59
CA ARG A 145 -9.05 9.56 4.83
C ARG A 145 -8.45 8.93 6.08
N ASP A 146 -7.92 7.73 5.98
CA ASP A 146 -7.35 6.99 7.10
C ASP A 146 -5.86 7.24 7.27
N VAL A 147 -5.17 7.39 6.16
CA VAL A 147 -3.73 7.60 6.10
C VAL A 147 -3.44 8.90 5.39
N PHE A 148 -2.60 9.70 5.99
CA PHE A 148 -2.25 10.99 5.45
C PHE A 148 -0.82 10.98 4.87
N SER A 149 -0.70 11.48 3.64
CA SER A 149 0.48 12.20 3.26
C SER A 149 0.04 13.67 3.06
N GLY A 150 0.36 14.54 4.00
CA GLY A 150 -0.10 15.93 3.99
C GLY A 150 0.32 16.73 2.77
N MET A 151 1.34 16.25 2.07
CA MET A 151 1.86 16.88 0.87
C MET A 151 1.98 15.88 -0.27
N VAL A 152 1.50 16.26 -1.44
CA VAL A 152 1.68 15.52 -2.69
C VAL A 152 2.94 16.03 -3.38
N TYR A 153 3.64 15.16 -4.09
CA TYR A 153 4.79 15.54 -4.89
C TYR A 153 4.43 16.57 -6.00
N PRO A 154 5.29 17.52 -6.32
CA PRO A 154 6.65 17.73 -5.82
C PRO A 154 6.71 18.46 -4.48
N LEU A 155 7.65 18.04 -3.61
CA LEU A 155 7.98 18.71 -2.36
C LEU A 155 8.99 19.83 -2.63
N ASP A 156 8.62 20.80 -3.45
CA ASP A 156 9.51 21.89 -3.87
C ASP A 156 9.47 23.10 -2.93
N GLY A 157 8.58 23.07 -1.93
CA GLY A 157 8.38 24.17 -0.98
C GLY A 157 7.63 25.37 -1.56
N TYR A 158 7.36 25.40 -2.87
CA TYR A 158 6.66 26.48 -3.56
C TYR A 158 5.22 26.09 -3.91
N THR A 159 4.97 24.83 -4.15
CA THR A 159 3.66 24.32 -4.55
C THR A 159 3.04 23.59 -3.37
N GLN A 160 2.00 24.16 -2.80
CA GLN A 160 1.22 23.50 -1.75
C GLN A 160 0.15 22.61 -2.38
N TRP A 161 0.60 21.52 -2.97
CA TRP A 161 -0.30 20.46 -3.41
C TRP A 161 -0.82 19.73 -2.18
N THR A 162 -2.11 19.69 -2.04
CA THR A 162 -2.79 18.85 -1.05
C THR A 162 -3.68 17.87 -1.78
N ARG A 163 -4.17 16.88 -1.05
CA ARG A 163 -5.13 15.93 -1.57
C ARG A 163 -6.39 16.59 -2.17
N ASP A 164 -6.80 17.73 -1.62
CA ASP A 164 -8.03 18.41 -2.01
C ASP A 164 -7.84 19.38 -3.20
N ASN A 165 -6.60 19.73 -3.52
CA ASN A 165 -6.26 20.64 -4.62
C ASN A 165 -5.36 20.00 -5.70
N TYR A 166 -5.12 18.69 -5.61
CA TYR A 166 -4.41 17.90 -6.61
C TYR A 166 -5.41 17.38 -7.64
N GLY A 167 -5.45 18.01 -8.78
CA GLY A 167 -6.40 17.69 -9.86
C GLY A 167 -5.80 17.82 -11.23
#